data_0299837f15e5af0fd82468401c3606d1
#
_entry.id   0299837f15e5af0fd82468401c3606d1
#
_cell.length_a   1.000
_cell.length_b   1.000
_cell.length_c   1.000
_cell.angle_alpha   90.00
_cell.angle_beta   90.00
_cell.angle_gamma   90.00
#
_symmetry.space_group_name_H-M   'P 1'
#
loop_
_entity.id
_entity.type
_entity.pdbx_description
1 polymer ?
#
loop_
_entity_poly.entity_id
_entity_poly.type
_entity_poly.pdbx_seq_one_letter_code
_entity_poly.pdbx_strand_id
1 'polypeptide(L)'
;MSEHPGIVFLAGPTGRRASLASGPDVWEVVRAIKSARTSEPDLTEEDVLALVENNTGVPARMLRIAIRYWASYPDEINSEIAAAQVAEDAAEHAWQRERDLLAG
;
A
#
# COMPACT_ATOMS: atom_id res chain seq x y z
N MET A 1 6.15 -19.87 -14.75
CA MET A 1 5.07 -19.92 -13.74
C MET A 1 5.44 -19.03 -12.56
N SER A 2 4.51 -18.23 -12.10
CA SER A 2 4.76 -17.33 -11.00
C SER A 2 4.69 -18.07 -9.66
N GLU A 3 5.61 -17.77 -8.74
CA GLU A 3 5.59 -18.29 -7.38
C GLU A 3 4.43 -17.67 -6.56
N HIS A 4 3.87 -16.58 -7.07
CA HIS A 4 2.83 -15.83 -6.39
C HIS A 4 1.62 -15.66 -7.28
N PRO A 5 0.72 -16.67 -7.33
CA PRO A 5 -0.52 -16.56 -8.10
C PRO A 5 -1.33 -15.34 -7.64
N GLY A 6 -1.91 -14.61 -8.57
CA GLY A 6 -2.68 -13.42 -8.26
C GLY A 6 -1.86 -12.13 -8.27
N ILE A 7 -0.54 -12.23 -8.46
CA ILE A 7 0.34 -11.07 -8.57
C ILE A 7 0.72 -10.89 -10.03
N VAL A 8 0.63 -9.66 -10.52
CA VAL A 8 1.11 -9.27 -11.84
C VAL A 8 2.15 -8.17 -11.69
N PHE A 9 3.02 -8.04 -12.68
CA PHE A 9 4.06 -7.02 -12.65
C PHE A 9 3.78 -5.99 -13.74
N LEU A 10 3.69 -4.73 -13.34
CA LEU A 10 3.39 -3.62 -14.23
C LEU A 10 4.64 -2.74 -14.37
N ALA A 11 4.81 -2.16 -15.56
CA ALA A 11 5.89 -1.20 -15.78
C ALA A 11 5.58 0.09 -15.03
N GLY A 12 6.61 0.71 -14.47
CA GLY A 12 6.48 1.97 -13.75
C GLY A 12 7.71 2.84 -13.95
N PRO A 13 7.68 4.09 -13.47
CA PRO A 13 8.80 5.03 -13.62
C PRO A 13 10.12 4.54 -13.04
N THR A 14 10.07 3.71 -12.02
CA THR A 14 11.24 3.20 -11.31
C THR A 14 11.48 1.72 -11.59
N GLY A 15 10.83 1.16 -12.63
CA GLY A 15 10.91 -0.24 -12.98
C GLY A 15 9.59 -0.95 -12.81
N ARG A 16 9.61 -2.27 -12.66
CA ARG A 16 8.39 -3.04 -12.48
C ARG A 16 7.88 -2.90 -11.04
N ARG A 17 6.57 -2.97 -10.90
CA ARG A 17 5.93 -3.00 -9.58
C ARG A 17 4.96 -4.17 -9.49
N ALA A 18 4.86 -4.75 -8.30
CA ALA A 18 3.94 -5.85 -8.04
C ALA A 18 2.54 -5.31 -7.78
N SER A 19 1.55 -5.88 -8.44
CA SER A 19 0.16 -5.47 -8.32
C SER A 19 -0.72 -6.70 -8.17
N LEU A 20 -1.87 -6.55 -7.51
CA LEU A 20 -2.86 -7.61 -7.54
C LEU A 20 -3.46 -7.68 -8.93
N ALA A 21 -3.76 -8.91 -9.39
CA ALA A 21 -4.23 -9.15 -10.76
C ALA A 21 -5.48 -8.35 -11.13
N SER A 22 -6.31 -8.02 -10.14
CA SER A 22 -7.58 -7.33 -10.37
C SER A 22 -7.71 -6.04 -9.56
N GLY A 23 -6.61 -5.49 -9.09
CA GLY A 23 -6.74 -4.36 -8.19
C GLY A 23 -5.47 -3.58 -7.94
N PRO A 24 -5.32 -3.04 -6.72
CA PRO A 24 -4.25 -2.11 -6.38
C PRO A 24 -2.89 -2.78 -6.32
N ASP A 25 -1.86 -1.96 -6.26
CA ASP A 25 -0.49 -2.42 -6.07
C ASP A 25 -0.35 -3.05 -4.68
N VAL A 26 0.55 -4.02 -4.57
CA VAL A 26 0.79 -4.72 -3.30
C VAL A 26 1.16 -3.74 -2.18
N TRP A 27 2.01 -2.74 -2.47
CA TRP A 27 2.43 -1.78 -1.45
C TRP A 27 1.26 -0.98 -0.86
N GLU A 28 0.25 -0.66 -1.70
CA GLU A 28 -0.93 0.07 -1.23
C GLU A 28 -1.72 -0.75 -0.22
N VAL A 29 -1.89 -2.03 -0.50
CA VAL A 29 -2.59 -2.96 0.38
C VAL A 29 -1.83 -3.14 1.68
N VAL A 30 -0.52 -3.37 1.60
CA VAL A 30 0.32 -3.56 2.79
C VAL A 30 0.31 -2.31 3.66
N ARG A 31 0.39 -1.12 3.04
CA ARG A 31 0.31 0.15 3.77
C ARG A 31 -1.02 0.27 4.52
N ALA A 32 -2.12 -0.09 3.87
CA ALA A 32 -3.44 -0.06 4.50
C ALA A 32 -3.53 -1.00 5.70
N ILE A 33 -2.95 -2.20 5.57
CA ILE A 33 -2.92 -3.17 6.68
C ILE A 33 -2.09 -2.64 7.84
N LYS A 34 -0.92 -2.08 7.57
CA LYS A 34 -0.07 -1.49 8.61
C LYS A 34 -0.78 -0.34 9.33
N SER A 35 -1.47 0.51 8.58
CA SER A 35 -2.23 1.62 9.16
C SER A 35 -3.37 1.13 10.04
N ALA A 36 -4.10 0.11 9.59
CA ALA A 36 -5.18 -0.48 10.38
C ALA A 36 -4.65 -1.08 11.68
N ARG A 37 -3.52 -1.78 11.60
CA ARG A 37 -2.90 -2.38 12.79
C ARG A 37 -2.42 -1.32 13.78
N THR A 38 -1.88 -0.21 13.28
CA THR A 38 -1.44 0.90 14.13
C THR A 38 -2.62 1.59 14.82
N SER A 39 -3.71 1.80 14.08
CA SER A 39 -4.90 2.47 14.61
C SER A 39 -5.69 1.57 15.57
N GLU A 40 -5.70 0.28 15.31
CA GLU A 40 -6.50 -0.69 16.08
C GLU A 40 -5.62 -1.87 16.51
N PRO A 41 -4.70 -1.66 17.47
CA PRO A 41 -3.71 -2.69 17.83
C PRO A 41 -4.32 -3.92 18.49
N ASP A 42 -5.53 -3.82 19.04
CA ASP A 42 -6.17 -4.91 19.76
C ASP A 42 -7.02 -5.83 18.88
N LEU A 43 -7.20 -5.50 17.60
CA LEU A 43 -8.00 -6.33 16.70
C LEU A 43 -7.27 -7.65 16.40
N THR A 44 -8.07 -8.71 16.22
CA THR A 44 -7.55 -9.99 15.75
C THR A 44 -7.12 -9.87 14.29
N GLU A 45 -6.36 -10.84 13.79
CA GLU A 45 -5.97 -10.88 12.38
C GLU A 45 -7.20 -10.80 11.46
N GLU A 46 -8.22 -11.60 11.76
CA GLU A 46 -9.44 -11.63 10.94
C GLU A 46 -10.15 -10.29 10.93
N ASP A 47 -10.19 -9.62 12.08
CA ASP A 47 -10.85 -8.33 12.22
C ASP A 47 -10.08 -7.23 11.48
N VAL A 48 -8.74 -7.29 11.50
CA VAL A 48 -7.92 -6.35 10.73
C VAL A 48 -8.19 -6.52 9.24
N LEU A 49 -8.22 -7.77 8.76
CA LEU A 49 -8.51 -8.03 7.35
C LEU A 49 -9.91 -7.58 6.96
N ALA A 50 -10.90 -7.81 7.83
CA ALA A 50 -12.27 -7.35 7.59
C ALA A 50 -12.34 -5.83 7.51
N LEU A 51 -11.62 -5.13 8.39
CA LEU A 51 -11.57 -3.68 8.38
C LEU A 51 -10.96 -3.15 7.08
N VAL A 52 -9.84 -3.73 6.67
CA VAL A 52 -9.16 -3.30 5.43
C VAL A 52 -10.03 -3.63 4.21
N GLU A 53 -10.66 -4.79 4.18
CA GLU A 53 -11.60 -5.14 3.11
C GLU A 53 -12.73 -4.12 3.02
N ASN A 54 -13.30 -3.74 4.15
CA ASN A 54 -14.39 -2.77 4.20
C ASN A 54 -13.93 -1.39 3.71
N ASN A 55 -12.72 -0.99 4.06
CA ASN A 55 -12.19 0.33 3.70
C ASN A 55 -11.70 0.42 2.25
N THR A 56 -11.16 -0.65 1.72
CA THR A 56 -10.53 -0.65 0.39
C THR A 56 -11.37 -1.33 -0.69
N GLY A 57 -12.30 -2.16 -0.30
CA GLY A 57 -13.06 -2.97 -1.25
C GLY A 57 -12.31 -4.19 -1.78
N VAL A 58 -11.09 -4.43 -1.29
CA VAL A 58 -10.29 -5.57 -1.72
C VAL A 58 -10.67 -6.81 -0.89
N PRO A 59 -11.11 -7.90 -1.52
CA PRO A 59 -11.52 -9.09 -0.77
C PRO A 59 -10.39 -9.66 0.09
N ALA A 60 -10.75 -10.24 1.23
CA ALA A 60 -9.77 -10.78 2.18
C ALA A 60 -8.80 -11.79 1.52
N ARG A 61 -9.28 -12.61 0.59
CA ARG A 61 -8.41 -13.57 -0.11
C ARG A 61 -7.32 -12.87 -0.91
N MET A 62 -7.63 -11.70 -1.47
CA MET A 62 -6.65 -10.90 -2.22
C MET A 62 -5.70 -10.18 -1.28
N LEU A 63 -6.18 -9.73 -0.12
CA LEU A 63 -5.33 -9.16 0.91
C LEU A 63 -4.27 -10.18 1.37
N ARG A 64 -4.68 -11.45 1.52
CA ARG A 64 -3.75 -12.51 1.91
C ARG A 64 -2.70 -12.78 0.84
N ILE A 65 -3.06 -12.66 -0.43
CA ILE A 65 -2.10 -12.78 -1.54
C ILE A 65 -1.04 -11.67 -1.42
N ALA A 66 -1.46 -10.44 -1.18
CA ALA A 66 -0.55 -9.32 -1.02
C ALA A 66 0.37 -9.50 0.18
N ILE A 67 -0.17 -9.97 1.30
CA ILE A 67 0.60 -10.23 2.52
C ILE A 67 1.67 -11.29 2.25
N ARG A 68 1.30 -12.35 1.55
CA ARG A 68 2.24 -13.42 1.22
C ARG A 68 3.38 -12.93 0.33
N TYR A 69 3.07 -12.09 -0.64
CA TYR A 69 4.09 -11.48 -1.48
C TYR A 69 5.02 -10.59 -0.65
N TRP A 70 4.44 -9.74 0.20
CA TRP A 70 5.23 -8.88 1.08
C TRP A 70 6.15 -9.70 1.99
N ALA A 71 5.64 -10.80 2.55
CA ALA A 71 6.44 -11.66 3.42
C ALA A 71 7.67 -12.25 2.72
N SER A 72 7.56 -12.49 1.40
CA SER A 72 8.68 -12.99 0.60
C SER A 72 9.64 -11.88 0.16
N TYR A 73 9.11 -10.67 -0.06
CA TYR A 73 9.89 -9.54 -0.57
C TYR A 73 9.62 -8.26 0.22
N PRO A 74 9.89 -8.28 1.54
CA PRO A 74 9.51 -7.15 2.39
C PRO A 74 10.25 -5.86 2.05
N ASP A 75 11.52 -5.94 1.68
CA ASP A 75 12.31 -4.74 1.37
C ASP A 75 11.80 -4.05 0.10
N GLU A 76 11.41 -4.83 -0.91
CA GLU A 76 10.84 -4.29 -2.14
C GLU A 76 9.59 -3.46 -1.84
N ILE A 77 8.66 -4.04 -1.09
CA ILE A 77 7.39 -3.39 -0.80
C ILE A 77 7.55 -2.24 0.19
N ASN A 78 8.37 -2.42 1.21
CA ASN A 78 8.63 -1.37 2.19
C ASN A 78 9.30 -0.15 1.54
N SER A 79 10.17 -0.38 0.55
CA SER A 79 10.79 0.71 -0.21
C SER A 79 9.75 1.48 -1.03
N GLU A 80 8.79 0.79 -1.62
CA GLU A 80 7.72 1.44 -2.37
C GLU A 80 6.82 2.26 -1.45
N ILE A 81 6.51 1.75 -0.26
CA ILE A 81 5.73 2.50 0.75
C ILE A 81 6.49 3.76 1.15
N ALA A 82 7.78 3.64 1.41
CA ALA A 82 8.61 4.79 1.81
C ALA A 82 8.67 5.84 0.70
N ALA A 83 8.81 5.41 -0.56
CA ALA A 83 8.84 6.32 -1.70
C ALA A 83 7.50 7.07 -1.86
N ALA A 84 6.38 6.38 -1.66
CA ALA A 84 5.06 7.00 -1.70
C ALA A 84 4.91 8.04 -0.60
N GLN A 85 5.39 7.74 0.60
CA GLN A 85 5.33 8.67 1.72
C GLN A 85 6.14 9.93 1.45
N VAL A 86 7.34 9.78 0.88
CA VAL A 86 8.18 10.92 0.51
C VAL A 86 7.47 11.80 -0.53
N ALA A 87 6.85 11.17 -1.53
CA ALA A 87 6.15 11.91 -2.58
C ALA A 87 4.93 12.65 -2.02
N GLU A 88 4.17 12.02 -1.11
CA GLU A 88 3.02 12.65 -0.46
C GLU A 88 3.45 13.83 0.40
N ASP A 89 4.52 13.68 1.18
CA ASP A 89 5.06 14.76 2.01
C ASP A 89 5.55 15.92 1.16
N ALA A 90 6.23 15.64 0.05
CA ALA A 90 6.70 16.67 -0.85
C ALA A 90 5.54 17.45 -1.47
N ALA A 91 4.47 16.76 -1.87
CA ALA A 91 3.28 17.40 -2.43
C ALA A 91 2.59 18.27 -1.39
N GLU A 92 2.51 17.82 -0.15
CA GLU A 92 1.91 18.60 0.93
C GLU A 92 2.73 19.86 1.23
N HIS A 93 4.05 19.74 1.28
CA HIS A 93 4.92 20.90 1.50
C HIS A 93 4.81 21.91 0.35
N ALA A 94 4.73 21.44 -0.88
CA ALA A 94 4.56 22.32 -2.03
C ALA A 94 3.22 23.06 -1.98
N TRP A 95 2.16 22.36 -1.63
CA TRP A 95 0.83 22.94 -1.47
C TRP A 95 0.84 24.01 -0.36
N GLN A 96 1.50 23.71 0.76
CA GLN A 96 1.60 24.66 1.87
C GLN A 96 2.35 25.93 1.45
N ARG A 97 3.44 25.79 0.69
CA ARG A 97 4.18 26.94 0.17
C ARG A 97 3.34 27.80 -0.76
N GLU A 98 2.51 27.16 -1.61
CA GLU A 98 1.61 27.90 -2.48
C GLU A 98 0.62 28.72 -1.66
N ARG A 99 0.06 28.12 -0.63
CA ARG A 99 -0.90 28.78 0.25
C ARG A 99 -0.26 29.94 0.97
N ASP A 100 0.95 29.75 1.49
CA ASP A 100 1.67 30.80 2.21
C ASP A 100 1.98 32.00 1.30
N LEU A 101 2.35 31.73 0.05
CA LEU A 101 2.58 32.76 -0.93
C LEU A 101 1.32 33.58 -1.21
N LEU A 102 0.19 32.90 -1.38
CA LEU A 102 -1.08 33.58 -1.68
C LEU A 102 -1.69 34.29 -0.49
N ALA A 103 -1.39 33.84 0.71
CA ALA A 103 -1.91 34.47 1.93
C ALA A 103 -1.16 35.72 2.35
N GLY A 104 -0.02 35.95 1.74
CA GLY A 104 0.71 37.15 1.99
C GLY A 104 1.99 37.08 2.57
#